data_912716eaf66ad38363ac52a925851bf3
#
_entry.id   912716eaf66ad38363ac52a925851bf3
#
_cell.length_a   1.000
_cell.length_b   1.000
_cell.length_c   1.000
_cell.angle_alpha   90.00
_cell.angle_beta   90.00
_cell.angle_gamma   90.00
#
_symmetry.space_group_name_H-M   'P 1'
#
loop_
_entity.id
_entity.type
_entity.pdbx_description
1 polymer ?
#
loop_
_entity_poly.entity_id
_entity_poly.type
_entity_poly.pdbx_seq_one_letter_code
_entity_poly.pdbx_strand_id
1 'polypeptide(L)'
;MLRFQNIIDNAIKDAVSDVYLTGGHPMVSRKHGTIQFHTAVRWSHQEIDDLVRKLLTPKQLNMFRQRKSLDYAISVSCARLRINFFTTARGISLAIRILPGHIPTIDELNLHPSLHEISKLKSGLILTCGATGVGKSTTVASIINDINNTRQAHIITLENPIEYRFSSGKSFIQQRELGPHMPSFAQGLLDVLRENPDVIVVGELREAETMQLTLNAAESGHLVIATLHASNPEEAIYRMCNAVPIEAQNEIRYQLASTLSWLMTQQLYYMEKVKYRVPLLSIVRGTQSVRNIIRENKLPQLNSAIQMGKNEGMFTTERYLSEFLDKHHSFTPYAQAFRPSAETTQDAIYISPLTEDKQEPMSPGWPTTATGNEPIIIRTPYSHNEMENMLTIDEDVSLQELISKMKP
;
A
#
# COMPACT_ATOMS: atom_id res chain seq x y z
N MET A 1 -20.09 15.37 -14.22
CA MET A 1 -19.37 15.18 -12.94
C MET A 1 -20.31 15.15 -11.74
N LEU A 2 -21.16 16.14 -11.51
CA LEU A 2 -22.04 16.19 -10.31
C LEU A 2 -22.92 14.95 -10.13
N ARG A 3 -23.54 14.44 -11.22
CA ARG A 3 -24.33 13.20 -11.18
C ARG A 3 -23.51 11.97 -10.81
N PHE A 4 -22.28 11.86 -11.32
CA PHE A 4 -21.35 10.78 -10.95
C PHE A 4 -20.99 10.86 -9.47
N GLN A 5 -20.64 12.05 -8.99
CA GLN A 5 -20.30 12.27 -7.59
C GLN A 5 -21.46 11.89 -6.66
N ASN A 6 -22.69 12.33 -6.97
CA ASN A 6 -23.86 11.97 -6.18
C ASN A 6 -24.12 10.45 -6.11
N ILE A 7 -23.86 9.73 -7.21
CA ILE A 7 -23.96 8.26 -7.22
C ILE A 7 -22.93 7.64 -6.28
N ILE A 8 -21.68 8.11 -6.32
CA ILE A 8 -20.62 7.62 -5.44
C ILE A 8 -20.93 7.94 -3.98
N ASP A 9 -21.37 9.15 -3.66
CA ASP A 9 -21.72 9.56 -2.30
C ASP A 9 -22.86 8.69 -1.73
N ASN A 10 -23.88 8.40 -2.54
CA ASN A 10 -24.97 7.49 -2.13
C ASN A 10 -24.46 6.06 -1.96
N ALA A 11 -23.60 5.58 -2.87
CA ALA A 11 -23.02 4.24 -2.78
C ALA A 11 -22.16 4.07 -1.52
N ILE A 12 -21.40 5.11 -1.11
CA ILE A 12 -20.65 5.13 0.15
C ILE A 12 -21.57 5.06 1.35
N LYS A 13 -22.64 5.89 1.38
CA LYS A 13 -23.64 5.89 2.47
C LYS A 13 -24.32 4.54 2.62
N ASP A 14 -24.60 3.87 1.49
CA ASP A 14 -25.28 2.58 1.45
C ASP A 14 -24.32 1.39 1.65
N ALA A 15 -23.03 1.61 1.91
CA ALA A 15 -22.01 0.57 2.04
C ALA A 15 -21.94 -0.37 0.82
N VAL A 16 -22.06 0.19 -0.38
CA VAL A 16 -21.89 -0.50 -1.66
C VAL A 16 -20.42 -0.69 -1.92
N SER A 17 -20.00 -1.88 -2.33
CA SER A 17 -18.60 -2.19 -2.64
C SER A 17 -18.21 -1.85 -4.08
N ASP A 18 -19.11 -2.12 -5.03
CA ASP A 18 -18.84 -1.91 -6.45
C ASP A 18 -20.06 -1.30 -7.16
N VAL A 19 -19.83 -0.41 -8.11
CA VAL A 19 -20.83 0.19 -9.00
C VAL A 19 -20.46 -0.10 -10.44
N TYR A 20 -21.42 -0.51 -11.23
CA TYR A 20 -21.24 -0.79 -12.66
C TYR A 20 -22.14 0.15 -13.48
N LEU A 21 -21.51 0.87 -14.42
CA LEU A 21 -22.18 1.77 -15.34
C LEU A 21 -21.94 1.30 -16.78
N THR A 22 -23.02 1.17 -17.55
CA THR A 22 -22.95 0.83 -18.97
C THR A 22 -23.99 1.66 -19.73
N GLY A 23 -23.63 2.19 -20.87
CA GLY A 23 -24.54 3.00 -21.69
C GLY A 23 -25.82 2.27 -22.05
N GLY A 24 -26.97 2.91 -21.90
CA GLY A 24 -28.30 2.34 -22.16
C GLY A 24 -28.80 1.29 -21.15
N HIS A 25 -28.00 0.94 -20.14
CA HIS A 25 -28.34 -0.05 -19.12
C HIS A 25 -28.64 0.62 -17.75
N PRO A 26 -29.52 0.05 -16.92
CA PRO A 26 -29.65 0.47 -15.52
C PRO A 26 -28.32 0.38 -14.78
N MET A 27 -28.07 1.31 -13.87
CA MET A 27 -26.95 1.19 -12.95
C MET A 27 -27.06 -0.11 -12.13
N VAL A 28 -25.95 -0.77 -11.95
CA VAL A 28 -25.87 -1.99 -11.14
C VAL A 28 -24.92 -1.72 -9.99
N SER A 29 -25.23 -2.21 -8.80
CA SER A 29 -24.34 -2.17 -7.65
C SER A 29 -24.13 -3.55 -7.06
N ARG A 30 -23.03 -3.70 -6.31
CA ARG A 30 -22.78 -4.88 -5.49
C ARG A 30 -22.75 -4.45 -4.01
N LYS A 31 -23.64 -5.04 -3.22
CA LYS A 31 -23.71 -4.81 -1.77
C LYS A 31 -23.67 -6.16 -1.06
N HIS A 32 -22.76 -6.34 -0.11
CA HIS A 32 -22.56 -7.61 0.61
C HIS A 32 -22.43 -8.84 -0.31
N GLY A 33 -21.76 -8.67 -1.47
CA GLY A 33 -21.58 -9.71 -2.47
C GLY A 33 -22.76 -9.90 -3.43
N THR A 34 -23.94 -9.31 -3.15
CA THR A 34 -25.17 -9.45 -3.96
C THR A 34 -25.26 -8.31 -4.98
N ILE A 35 -25.66 -8.66 -6.20
CA ILE A 35 -25.92 -7.71 -7.30
C ILE A 35 -27.32 -7.10 -7.16
N GLN A 36 -27.42 -5.78 -7.30
CA GLN A 36 -28.66 -5.02 -7.24
C GLN A 36 -28.81 -4.14 -8.48
N PHE A 37 -29.98 -4.13 -9.11
CA PHE A 37 -30.29 -3.33 -10.29
C PHE A 37 -31.06 -2.08 -9.90
N HIS A 38 -30.56 -0.90 -10.29
CA HIS A 38 -31.21 0.40 -10.03
C HIS A 38 -31.91 0.89 -11.30
N THR A 39 -33.10 0.38 -11.56
CA THR A 39 -33.82 0.60 -12.84
C THR A 39 -34.14 2.07 -13.14
N ALA A 40 -34.28 2.90 -12.11
CA ALA A 40 -34.52 4.33 -12.24
C ALA A 40 -33.25 5.13 -12.64
N VAL A 41 -32.06 4.56 -12.49
CA VAL A 41 -30.78 5.22 -12.77
C VAL A 41 -30.21 4.64 -14.06
N ARG A 42 -30.32 5.37 -15.15
CA ARG A 42 -29.75 4.98 -16.46
C ARG A 42 -28.85 6.07 -16.98
N TRP A 43 -27.77 5.63 -17.65
CA TRP A 43 -26.85 6.52 -18.37
C TRP A 43 -26.98 6.23 -19.87
N SER A 44 -27.09 7.27 -20.69
CA SER A 44 -27.00 7.13 -22.13
C SER A 44 -25.55 6.83 -22.56
N HIS A 45 -25.35 6.33 -23.77
CA HIS A 45 -24.02 6.11 -24.32
C HIS A 45 -23.22 7.42 -24.35
N GLN A 46 -23.86 8.52 -24.72
CA GLN A 46 -23.24 9.86 -24.77
C GLN A 46 -22.77 10.30 -23.37
N GLU A 47 -23.60 10.12 -22.33
CA GLU A 47 -23.23 10.48 -20.95
C GLU A 47 -22.03 9.66 -20.45
N ILE A 48 -21.93 8.38 -20.81
CA ILE A 48 -20.77 7.53 -20.48
C ILE A 48 -19.52 8.04 -21.22
N ASP A 49 -19.62 8.32 -22.52
CA ASP A 49 -18.50 8.84 -23.30
C ASP A 49 -18.00 10.18 -22.75
N ASP A 50 -18.91 11.08 -22.39
CA ASP A 50 -18.59 12.38 -21.80
C ASP A 50 -17.95 12.23 -20.41
N LEU A 51 -18.41 11.27 -19.61
CA LEU A 51 -17.80 10.95 -18.31
C LEU A 51 -16.37 10.44 -18.49
N VAL A 52 -16.15 9.51 -19.42
CA VAL A 52 -14.82 8.95 -19.72
C VAL A 52 -13.85 10.04 -20.16
N ARG A 53 -14.29 10.94 -21.05
CA ARG A 53 -13.48 12.10 -21.51
C ARG A 53 -13.14 13.07 -20.39
N LYS A 54 -14.02 13.21 -19.38
CA LYS A 54 -13.78 14.08 -18.22
C LYS A 54 -12.88 13.43 -17.16
N LEU A 55 -12.83 12.10 -17.09
CA LEU A 55 -12.03 11.38 -16.11
C LEU A 55 -10.62 11.07 -16.62
N LEU A 56 -10.45 10.83 -17.92
CA LEU A 56 -9.17 10.43 -18.52
C LEU A 56 -8.48 11.60 -19.21
N THR A 57 -7.18 11.71 -19.02
CA THR A 57 -6.31 12.60 -19.81
C THR A 57 -6.28 12.15 -21.29
N PRO A 58 -5.90 13.03 -22.24
CA PRO A 58 -5.77 12.66 -23.65
C PRO A 58 -4.87 11.44 -23.89
N LYS A 59 -3.77 11.32 -23.15
CA LYS A 59 -2.85 10.18 -23.22
C LYS A 59 -3.52 8.88 -22.75
N GLN A 60 -4.23 8.92 -21.63
CA GLN A 60 -4.97 7.77 -21.10
C GLN A 60 -6.14 7.37 -22.00
N LEU A 61 -6.84 8.34 -22.56
CA LEU A 61 -7.91 8.08 -23.52
C LEU A 61 -7.39 7.36 -24.78
N ASN A 62 -6.22 7.74 -25.29
CA ASN A 62 -5.59 7.05 -26.41
C ASN A 62 -5.17 5.62 -26.03
N MET A 63 -4.61 5.41 -24.85
CA MET A 63 -4.30 4.07 -24.32
C MET A 63 -5.56 3.20 -24.21
N PHE A 64 -6.64 3.76 -23.68
CA PHE A 64 -7.92 3.07 -23.56
C PHE A 64 -8.48 2.67 -24.95
N ARG A 65 -8.43 3.58 -25.94
CA ARG A 65 -8.88 3.29 -27.31
C ARG A 65 -8.11 2.15 -27.96
N GLN A 66 -6.80 2.07 -27.69
CA GLN A 66 -5.94 1.01 -28.23
C GLN A 66 -6.17 -0.32 -27.50
N ARG A 67 -6.14 -0.32 -26.17
CA ARG A 67 -6.18 -1.54 -25.35
C ARG A 67 -7.59 -2.05 -25.07
N LYS A 68 -8.63 -1.22 -25.30
CA LYS A 68 -10.04 -1.51 -24.99
C LYS A 68 -10.33 -1.77 -23.51
N SER A 69 -9.32 -1.63 -22.66
CA SER A 69 -9.42 -1.67 -21.20
C SER A 69 -8.35 -0.78 -20.58
N LEU A 70 -8.70 -0.10 -19.48
CA LEU A 70 -7.79 0.76 -18.73
C LEU A 70 -8.20 0.77 -17.25
N ASP A 71 -7.26 0.46 -16.36
CA ASP A 71 -7.41 0.69 -14.92
C ASP A 71 -7.06 2.14 -14.57
N TYR A 72 -7.86 2.74 -13.71
CA TYR A 72 -7.71 4.12 -13.29
C TYR A 72 -8.12 4.27 -11.82
N ALA A 73 -7.40 5.07 -11.06
CA ALA A 73 -7.74 5.34 -9.68
C ALA A 73 -7.90 6.84 -9.45
N ILE A 74 -8.98 7.24 -8.79
CA ILE A 74 -9.30 8.64 -8.48
C ILE A 74 -9.88 8.74 -7.08
N SER A 75 -9.64 9.86 -6.40
CA SER A 75 -10.34 10.20 -5.16
C SER A 75 -11.54 11.09 -5.45
N VAL A 76 -12.71 10.70 -4.95
CA VAL A 76 -13.97 11.45 -5.09
C VAL A 76 -14.60 11.50 -3.71
N SER A 77 -14.93 12.71 -3.25
CA SER A 77 -15.44 12.93 -1.90
C SER A 77 -14.49 12.32 -0.84
N CYS A 78 -15.00 11.51 0.07
CA CYS A 78 -14.21 10.86 1.12
C CYS A 78 -13.73 9.44 0.76
N ALA A 79 -13.86 9.00 -0.50
CA ALA A 79 -13.47 7.66 -0.93
C ALA A 79 -12.46 7.67 -2.08
N ARG A 80 -11.62 6.64 -2.10
CA ARG A 80 -10.81 6.28 -3.26
C ARG A 80 -11.61 5.34 -4.16
N LEU A 81 -11.61 5.62 -5.46
CA LEU A 81 -12.25 4.77 -6.46
C LEU A 81 -11.18 4.10 -7.32
N ARG A 82 -11.31 2.79 -7.51
CA ARG A 82 -10.64 2.07 -8.58
C ARG A 82 -11.64 1.84 -9.70
N ILE A 83 -11.38 2.37 -10.87
CA ILE A 83 -12.26 2.30 -12.04
C ILE A 83 -11.56 1.51 -13.12
N ASN A 84 -12.16 0.42 -13.56
CA ASN A 84 -11.77 -0.22 -14.82
C ASN A 84 -12.73 0.25 -15.91
N PHE A 85 -12.20 0.94 -16.91
CA PHE A 85 -12.89 1.26 -18.15
C PHE A 85 -12.69 0.12 -19.13
N PHE A 86 -13.75 -0.39 -19.72
CA PHE A 86 -13.64 -1.47 -20.70
C PHE A 86 -14.75 -1.38 -21.75
N THR A 87 -14.46 -1.95 -22.95
CA THR A 87 -15.40 -1.95 -24.07
C THR A 87 -16.15 -3.27 -24.11
N THR A 88 -17.47 -3.20 -24.26
CA THR A 88 -18.38 -4.33 -24.40
C THR A 88 -19.16 -4.23 -25.70
N ALA A 89 -19.95 -5.24 -26.05
CA ALA A 89 -20.89 -5.18 -27.16
C ALA A 89 -21.93 -4.04 -27.04
N ARG A 90 -22.14 -3.51 -25.82
CA ARG A 90 -23.02 -2.38 -25.54
C ARG A 90 -22.30 -1.04 -25.48
N GLY A 91 -21.03 -0.97 -25.87
CA GLY A 91 -20.20 0.24 -25.78
C GLY A 91 -19.33 0.26 -24.53
N ILE A 92 -18.95 1.47 -24.10
CA ILE A 92 -18.06 1.66 -22.94
C ILE A 92 -18.82 1.33 -21.66
N SER A 93 -18.14 0.60 -20.79
CA SER A 93 -18.60 0.22 -19.44
C SER A 93 -17.55 0.59 -18.41
N LEU A 94 -18.00 0.89 -17.20
CA LEU A 94 -17.17 1.20 -16.04
C LEU A 94 -17.49 0.20 -14.92
N ALA A 95 -16.47 -0.46 -14.39
CA ALA A 95 -16.52 -1.18 -13.13
C ALA A 95 -15.79 -0.34 -12.07
N ILE A 96 -16.54 0.18 -11.11
CA ILE A 96 -16.07 1.13 -10.11
C ILE A 96 -16.07 0.43 -8.76
N ARG A 97 -14.89 0.20 -8.20
CA ARG A 97 -14.74 -0.26 -6.83
C ARG A 97 -14.54 0.92 -5.90
N ILE A 98 -15.34 0.97 -4.85
CA ILE A 98 -15.26 1.98 -3.81
C ILE A 98 -14.33 1.46 -2.72
N LEU A 99 -13.21 2.15 -2.54
CA LEU A 99 -12.23 1.84 -1.50
C LEU A 99 -12.52 2.70 -0.27
N PRO A 100 -12.38 2.15 0.94
CA PRO A 100 -12.62 2.90 2.17
C PRO A 100 -11.72 4.13 2.26
N GLY A 101 -12.28 5.28 2.67
CA GLY A 101 -11.51 6.51 2.91
C GLY A 101 -10.77 6.50 4.26
N HIS A 102 -11.20 5.65 5.19
CA HIS A 102 -10.57 5.45 6.49
C HIS A 102 -9.69 4.21 6.47
N ILE A 103 -8.51 4.31 7.08
CA ILE A 103 -7.60 3.17 7.27
C ILE A 103 -7.88 2.62 8.67
N PRO A 104 -8.48 1.41 8.77
CA PRO A 104 -8.77 0.84 10.07
C PRO A 104 -7.50 0.49 10.82
N THR A 105 -7.55 0.54 12.14
CA THR A 105 -6.48 0.10 13.03
C THR A 105 -6.41 -1.43 13.09
N ILE A 106 -5.33 -1.96 13.65
CA ILE A 106 -5.15 -3.39 13.89
C ILE A 106 -6.31 -3.94 14.75
N ASP A 107 -6.71 -3.19 15.78
CA ASP A 107 -7.79 -3.59 16.70
C ASP A 107 -9.17 -3.53 16.03
N GLU A 108 -9.46 -2.49 15.24
CA GLU A 108 -10.71 -2.37 14.49
C GLU A 108 -10.88 -3.49 13.45
N LEU A 109 -9.77 -4.02 12.92
CA LEU A 109 -9.79 -5.18 12.03
C LEU A 109 -9.95 -6.51 12.76
N ASN A 110 -10.01 -6.51 14.09
CA ASN A 110 -10.03 -7.72 14.93
C ASN A 110 -8.80 -8.62 14.68
N LEU A 111 -7.66 -8.02 14.40
CA LEU A 111 -6.38 -8.70 14.24
C LEU A 111 -5.75 -8.97 15.62
N HIS A 112 -4.85 -9.93 15.68
CA HIS A 112 -4.17 -10.25 16.95
C HIS A 112 -3.29 -9.07 17.39
N PRO A 113 -3.35 -8.65 18.67
CA PRO A 113 -2.60 -7.49 19.18
C PRO A 113 -1.08 -7.58 19.02
N SER A 114 -0.52 -8.79 18.89
CA SER A 114 0.93 -8.96 18.65
C SER A 114 1.40 -8.27 17.36
N LEU A 115 0.49 -7.95 16.41
CA LEU A 115 0.86 -7.23 15.19
C LEU A 115 1.38 -5.81 15.48
N HIS A 116 1.03 -5.20 16.63
CA HIS A 116 1.63 -3.94 17.07
C HIS A 116 3.15 -4.04 17.35
N GLU A 117 3.69 -5.25 17.51
CA GLU A 117 5.14 -5.43 17.62
C GLU A 117 5.88 -5.11 16.32
N ILE A 118 5.18 -5.21 15.19
CA ILE A 118 5.75 -4.91 13.86
C ILE A 118 6.18 -3.44 13.78
N SER A 119 5.42 -2.53 14.35
CA SER A 119 5.74 -1.09 14.35
C SER A 119 7.05 -0.75 15.09
N LYS A 120 7.51 -1.65 15.99
CA LYS A 120 8.77 -1.51 16.75
C LYS A 120 10.00 -2.03 16.00
N LEU A 121 9.81 -2.79 14.93
CA LEU A 121 10.91 -3.35 14.14
C LEU A 121 11.61 -2.26 13.33
N LYS A 122 12.93 -2.27 13.34
CA LYS A 122 13.75 -1.33 12.55
C LYS A 122 14.15 -1.89 11.20
N SER A 123 14.27 -3.21 11.08
CA SER A 123 14.71 -3.89 9.85
C SER A 123 14.12 -5.30 9.76
N GLY A 124 14.26 -5.90 8.59
CA GLY A 124 13.83 -7.25 8.29
C GLY A 124 12.64 -7.31 7.35
N LEU A 125 12.24 -8.52 6.99
CA LEU A 125 11.17 -8.78 6.03
C LEU A 125 9.90 -9.23 6.74
N ILE A 126 8.78 -8.60 6.36
CA ILE A 126 7.42 -8.97 6.76
C ILE A 126 6.67 -9.37 5.51
N LEU A 127 6.20 -10.62 5.47
CA LEU A 127 5.39 -11.15 4.37
C LEU A 127 3.94 -11.32 4.82
N THR A 128 3.01 -10.73 4.08
CA THR A 128 1.56 -10.94 4.24
C THR A 128 1.02 -11.70 3.04
N CYS A 129 0.57 -12.92 3.26
CA CYS A 129 0.20 -13.86 2.22
C CYS A 129 -1.31 -14.16 2.24
N GLY A 130 -1.83 -14.67 1.13
CA GLY A 130 -3.23 -15.10 1.00
C GLY A 130 -3.78 -14.88 -0.41
N ALA A 131 -4.97 -15.41 -0.67
CA ALA A 131 -5.66 -15.23 -1.95
C ALA A 131 -6.05 -13.76 -2.22
N THR A 132 -6.50 -13.46 -3.42
CA THR A 132 -7.06 -12.14 -3.74
C THR A 132 -8.36 -11.91 -2.96
N GLY A 133 -8.53 -10.70 -2.40
CA GLY A 133 -9.76 -10.32 -1.70
C GLY A 133 -9.85 -10.79 -0.25
N VAL A 134 -8.82 -11.39 0.33
CA VAL A 134 -8.80 -11.78 1.76
C VAL A 134 -8.40 -10.63 2.71
N GLY A 135 -8.14 -9.42 2.19
CA GLY A 135 -7.85 -8.25 2.99
C GLY A 135 -6.35 -8.00 3.29
N LYS A 136 -5.43 -8.57 2.51
CA LYS A 136 -3.99 -8.33 2.68
C LYS A 136 -3.63 -6.84 2.68
N SER A 137 -4.07 -6.11 1.65
CA SER A 137 -3.81 -4.66 1.53
C SER A 137 -4.35 -3.88 2.72
N THR A 138 -5.51 -4.27 3.26
CA THR A 138 -6.12 -3.66 4.44
C THR A 138 -5.28 -3.91 5.70
N THR A 139 -4.81 -5.15 5.89
CA THR A 139 -3.94 -5.51 7.01
C THR A 139 -2.59 -4.80 6.91
N VAL A 140 -1.99 -4.74 5.72
CA VAL A 140 -0.75 -3.98 5.50
C VAL A 140 -0.98 -2.49 5.75
N ALA A 141 -2.09 -1.93 5.27
CA ALA A 141 -2.43 -0.53 5.51
C ALA A 141 -2.59 -0.22 7.01
N SER A 142 -3.22 -1.10 7.80
CA SER A 142 -3.33 -0.93 9.26
C SER A 142 -1.97 -0.98 9.95
N ILE A 143 -1.06 -1.85 9.52
CA ILE A 143 0.32 -1.91 10.03
C ILE A 143 1.09 -0.63 9.69
N ILE A 144 0.98 -0.13 8.46
CA ILE A 144 1.60 1.13 8.05
C ILE A 144 1.05 2.28 8.89
N ASN A 145 -0.26 2.31 9.12
CA ASN A 145 -0.91 3.33 9.94
C ASN A 145 -0.45 3.27 11.41
N ASP A 146 -0.25 2.07 11.95
CA ASP A 146 0.31 1.88 13.29
C ASP A 146 1.75 2.43 13.38
N ILE A 147 2.61 2.16 12.39
CA ILE A 147 3.95 2.75 12.28
C ILE A 147 3.86 4.28 12.20
N ASN A 148 3.00 4.80 11.33
CA ASN A 148 2.80 6.24 11.11
C ASN A 148 2.40 7.00 12.38
N ASN A 149 1.60 6.38 13.25
CA ASN A 149 1.10 6.97 14.48
C ASN A 149 2.07 6.82 15.67
N THR A 150 2.98 5.86 15.61
CA THR A 150 3.85 5.51 16.75
C THR A 150 5.30 5.92 16.58
N ARG A 151 5.80 6.01 15.34
CA ARG A 151 7.22 6.14 15.02
C ARG A 151 7.49 7.30 14.07
N GLN A 152 8.62 7.97 14.22
CA GLN A 152 9.18 8.91 13.24
C GLN A 152 9.99 8.11 12.24
N ALA A 153 9.46 7.93 11.02
CA ALA A 153 10.09 7.13 9.98
C ALA A 153 9.78 7.69 8.59
N HIS A 154 10.66 7.47 7.63
CA HIS A 154 10.39 7.68 6.22
C HIS A 154 9.85 6.39 5.62
N ILE A 155 8.60 6.40 5.19
CA ILE A 155 7.90 5.23 4.64
C ILE A 155 7.65 5.46 3.16
N ILE A 156 8.10 4.54 2.31
CA ILE A 156 7.82 4.59 0.87
C ILE A 156 7.04 3.34 0.47
N THR A 157 5.91 3.53 -0.21
CA THR A 157 5.11 2.43 -0.74
C THR A 157 5.21 2.34 -2.26
N LEU A 158 5.31 1.12 -2.77
CA LEU A 158 5.27 0.77 -4.19
C LEU A 158 4.01 -0.07 -4.42
N GLU A 159 3.02 0.44 -5.15
CA GLU A 159 1.67 -0.13 -5.23
C GLU A 159 1.15 -0.23 -6.67
N ASN A 160 0.17 -1.11 -6.91
CA ASN A 160 -0.50 -1.25 -8.22
C ASN A 160 -1.97 -1.68 -8.08
N PRO A 161 -2.90 -0.72 -8.05
CA PRO A 161 -2.74 0.72 -7.79
C PRO A 161 -2.65 1.03 -6.29
N ILE A 162 -2.48 2.32 -5.94
CA ILE A 162 -2.63 2.80 -4.56
C ILE A 162 -4.08 2.60 -4.12
N GLU A 163 -4.30 1.71 -3.13
CA GLU A 163 -5.63 1.42 -2.58
C GLU A 163 -5.99 2.36 -1.42
N TYR A 164 -5.08 2.58 -0.49
CA TYR A 164 -5.25 3.47 0.66
C TYR A 164 -4.35 4.69 0.54
N ARG A 165 -4.87 5.87 0.83
CA ARG A 165 -4.04 7.07 0.94
C ARG A 165 -3.72 7.34 2.39
N PHE A 166 -2.45 7.58 2.65
CA PHE A 166 -1.95 7.92 3.97
C PHE A 166 -1.71 9.42 4.06
N SER A 167 -2.21 10.03 5.13
CA SER A 167 -1.72 11.33 5.57
C SER A 167 -0.52 11.11 6.48
N SER A 168 0.55 11.89 6.30
CA SER A 168 1.72 11.81 7.17
C SER A 168 1.34 12.26 8.59
N GLY A 169 1.62 11.40 9.57
CA GLY A 169 1.44 11.67 10.99
C GLY A 169 2.78 11.93 11.66
N LYS A 170 3.27 10.98 12.50
CA LYS A 170 4.64 11.01 12.98
C LYS A 170 5.66 10.63 11.90
N SER A 171 5.26 9.79 10.94
CA SER A 171 6.10 9.38 9.81
C SER A 171 5.85 10.25 8.60
N PHE A 172 6.87 10.39 7.75
CA PHE A 172 6.74 10.94 6.41
C PHE A 172 6.43 9.81 5.44
N ILE A 173 5.29 9.86 4.73
CA ILE A 173 4.85 8.79 3.84
C ILE A 173 4.80 9.27 2.39
N GLN A 174 5.48 8.53 1.52
CA GLN A 174 5.44 8.74 0.07
C GLN A 174 4.91 7.48 -0.61
N GLN A 175 3.94 7.63 -1.52
CA GLN A 175 3.30 6.52 -2.22
C GLN A 175 3.57 6.61 -3.72
N ARG A 176 4.12 5.52 -4.29
CA ARG A 176 4.43 5.41 -5.72
C ARG A 176 3.56 4.34 -6.37
N GLU A 177 2.89 4.70 -7.44
CA GLU A 177 2.01 3.82 -8.21
C GLU A 177 2.69 3.35 -9.49
N LEU A 178 2.57 2.06 -9.79
CA LEU A 178 3.06 1.47 -11.04
C LEU A 178 2.40 2.14 -12.26
N GLY A 179 3.22 2.55 -13.21
CA GLY A 179 2.82 3.25 -14.42
C GLY A 179 2.91 4.78 -14.29
N PRO A 180 2.16 5.43 -13.41
CA PRO A 180 2.29 6.88 -13.20
C PRO A 180 3.62 7.33 -12.58
N HIS A 181 4.13 6.60 -11.58
CA HIS A 181 5.24 7.04 -10.75
C HIS A 181 6.49 6.16 -10.85
N MET A 182 6.36 4.95 -11.39
CA MET A 182 7.48 4.02 -11.61
C MET A 182 7.17 3.10 -12.80
N PRO A 183 8.17 2.72 -13.61
CA PRO A 183 7.95 1.86 -14.78
C PRO A 183 7.74 0.38 -14.41
N SER A 184 8.37 -0.09 -13.32
CA SER A 184 8.26 -1.45 -12.78
C SER A 184 8.50 -1.44 -11.27
N PHE A 185 8.11 -2.52 -10.58
CA PHE A 185 8.43 -2.70 -9.16
C PHE A 185 9.94 -2.83 -8.92
N ALA A 186 10.64 -3.54 -9.81
CA ALA A 186 12.09 -3.70 -9.72
C ALA A 186 12.81 -2.34 -9.80
N GLN A 187 12.47 -1.51 -10.82
CA GLN A 187 13.05 -0.18 -10.93
C GLN A 187 12.64 0.71 -9.74
N GLY A 188 11.38 0.64 -9.31
CA GLY A 188 10.92 1.36 -8.12
C GLY A 188 11.71 1.03 -6.87
N LEU A 189 12.03 -0.26 -6.64
CA LEU A 189 12.87 -0.70 -5.50
C LEU A 189 14.31 -0.16 -5.62
N LEU A 190 14.92 -0.23 -6.80
CA LEU A 190 16.27 0.33 -7.03
C LEU A 190 16.34 1.83 -6.75
N ASP A 191 15.29 2.57 -7.12
CA ASP A 191 15.20 4.01 -6.88
C ASP A 191 15.04 4.29 -5.38
N VAL A 192 14.11 3.60 -4.71
CA VAL A 192 13.77 3.81 -3.29
C VAL A 192 14.97 3.56 -2.38
N LEU A 193 15.86 2.63 -2.69
CA LEU A 193 17.09 2.40 -1.92
C LEU A 193 18.03 3.62 -1.89
N ARG A 194 17.86 4.59 -2.80
CA ARG A 194 18.61 5.86 -2.85
C ARG A 194 17.85 7.01 -2.18
N GLU A 195 16.62 6.80 -1.78
CA GLU A 195 15.74 7.80 -1.17
C GLU A 195 15.79 7.76 0.37
N ASN A 196 16.67 6.94 0.95
CA ASN A 196 16.92 6.77 2.38
C ASN A 196 15.63 6.48 3.20
N PRO A 197 14.83 5.46 2.86
CA PRO A 197 13.65 5.10 3.62
C PRO A 197 14.02 4.27 4.87
N ASP A 198 13.20 4.38 5.92
CA ASP A 198 13.23 3.44 7.05
C ASP A 198 12.36 2.21 6.77
N VAL A 199 11.26 2.43 6.05
CA VAL A 199 10.26 1.39 5.75
C VAL A 199 9.93 1.41 4.25
N ILE A 200 10.04 0.26 3.62
CA ILE A 200 9.67 0.05 2.22
C ILE A 200 8.46 -0.90 2.18
N VAL A 201 7.40 -0.52 1.47
CA VAL A 201 6.24 -1.37 1.27
C VAL A 201 6.14 -1.78 -0.19
N VAL A 202 6.15 -3.09 -0.45
CA VAL A 202 6.01 -3.64 -1.81
C VAL A 202 4.62 -4.28 -1.93
N GLY A 203 3.77 -3.66 -2.73
CA GLY A 203 2.36 -4.03 -2.84
C GLY A 203 2.15 -5.49 -3.20
N GLU A 204 2.91 -6.05 -4.13
CA GLU A 204 2.81 -7.47 -4.49
C GLU A 204 4.11 -7.99 -5.13
N LEU A 205 4.57 -9.13 -4.63
CA LEU A 205 5.71 -9.87 -5.18
C LEU A 205 5.24 -10.88 -6.23
N ARG A 206 5.45 -10.58 -7.50
CA ARG A 206 5.10 -11.46 -8.63
C ARG A 206 6.32 -11.98 -9.36
N GLU A 207 7.32 -11.14 -9.53
CA GLU A 207 8.48 -11.38 -10.38
C GLU A 207 9.70 -11.75 -9.53
N ALA A 208 10.54 -12.64 -10.04
CA ALA A 208 11.76 -13.09 -9.36
C ALA A 208 12.70 -11.94 -9.00
N GLU A 209 12.90 -11.00 -9.92
CA GLU A 209 13.75 -9.82 -9.72
C GLU A 209 13.23 -8.95 -8.57
N THR A 210 11.92 -8.70 -8.51
CA THR A 210 11.30 -7.94 -7.42
C THR A 210 11.46 -8.66 -6.08
N MET A 211 11.34 -10.00 -6.04
CA MET A 211 11.57 -10.79 -4.82
C MET A 211 13.00 -10.68 -4.34
N GLN A 212 13.98 -10.80 -5.25
CA GLN A 212 15.40 -10.70 -4.92
C GLN A 212 15.76 -9.29 -4.41
N LEU A 213 15.30 -8.24 -5.09
CA LEU A 213 15.52 -6.85 -4.65
C LEU A 213 14.86 -6.57 -3.29
N THR A 214 13.70 -7.18 -3.02
CA THR A 214 13.02 -7.09 -1.71
C THR A 214 13.87 -7.71 -0.59
N LEU A 215 14.49 -8.86 -0.85
CA LEU A 215 15.41 -9.50 0.10
C LEU A 215 16.66 -8.66 0.32
N ASN A 216 17.25 -8.12 -0.75
CA ASN A 216 18.42 -7.24 -0.67
C ASN A 216 18.12 -5.98 0.14
N ALA A 217 16.94 -5.37 -0.04
CA ALA A 217 16.50 -4.22 0.75
C ALA A 217 16.39 -4.56 2.25
N ALA A 218 15.80 -5.71 2.59
CA ALA A 218 15.69 -6.17 3.97
C ALA A 218 17.07 -6.50 4.60
N GLU A 219 17.97 -7.06 3.83
CA GLU A 219 19.35 -7.37 4.24
C GLU A 219 20.19 -6.10 4.45
N SER A 220 19.94 -5.06 3.65
CA SER A 220 20.58 -3.74 3.79
C SER A 220 20.12 -2.94 5.02
N GLY A 221 19.23 -3.51 5.85
CA GLY A 221 18.81 -2.90 7.11
C GLY A 221 17.50 -2.16 7.07
N HIS A 222 16.74 -2.19 5.97
CA HIS A 222 15.40 -1.60 5.88
C HIS A 222 14.34 -2.53 6.48
N LEU A 223 13.26 -1.96 7.00
CA LEU A 223 12.04 -2.72 7.28
C LEU A 223 11.25 -2.84 5.98
N VAL A 224 11.13 -4.05 5.45
CA VAL A 224 10.39 -4.30 4.22
C VAL A 224 9.10 -5.04 4.51
N ILE A 225 7.97 -4.50 4.08
CA ILE A 225 6.64 -5.12 4.18
C ILE A 225 6.19 -5.46 2.77
N ALA A 226 5.92 -6.72 2.50
CA ALA A 226 5.52 -7.16 1.16
C ALA A 226 4.32 -8.09 1.19
N THR A 227 3.56 -8.14 0.08
CA THR A 227 2.48 -9.12 -0.06
C THR A 227 2.83 -10.18 -1.11
N LEU A 228 2.34 -11.39 -0.88
CA LEU A 228 2.54 -12.53 -1.78
C LEU A 228 1.25 -13.34 -1.88
N HIS A 229 0.99 -13.91 -3.04
CA HIS A 229 -0.08 -14.90 -3.20
C HIS A 229 0.42 -16.28 -2.79
N ALA A 230 0.08 -16.70 -1.58
CA ALA A 230 0.30 -18.05 -1.08
C ALA A 230 -0.78 -18.39 -0.06
N SER A 231 -1.21 -19.65 0.00
CA SER A 231 -2.32 -20.10 0.86
C SER A 231 -1.85 -20.53 2.26
N ASN A 232 -0.57 -20.85 2.42
CA ASN A 232 0.04 -21.27 3.68
C ASN A 232 1.50 -20.82 3.76
N PRO A 233 2.14 -20.89 4.96
CA PRO A 233 3.50 -20.43 5.16
C PRO A 233 4.55 -21.20 4.34
N GLU A 234 4.36 -22.50 4.16
CA GLU A 234 5.28 -23.36 3.40
C GLU A 234 5.30 -22.97 1.93
N GLU A 235 4.12 -22.74 1.34
CA GLU A 235 3.98 -22.26 -0.04
C GLU A 235 4.62 -20.86 -0.21
N ALA A 236 4.47 -19.97 0.76
CA ALA A 236 5.08 -18.64 0.70
C ALA A 236 6.60 -18.72 0.64
N ILE A 237 7.22 -19.50 1.52
CA ILE A 237 8.67 -19.72 1.53
C ILE A 237 9.12 -20.41 0.24
N TYR A 238 8.38 -21.44 -0.20
CA TYR A 238 8.67 -22.15 -1.44
C TYR A 238 8.68 -21.21 -2.64
N ARG A 239 7.66 -20.35 -2.78
CA ARG A 239 7.57 -19.37 -3.88
C ARG A 239 8.72 -18.37 -3.86
N MET A 240 9.07 -17.83 -2.69
CA MET A 240 10.21 -16.92 -2.55
C MET A 240 11.52 -17.56 -2.98
N CYS A 241 11.77 -18.81 -2.55
CA CYS A 241 13.04 -19.51 -2.82
C CYS A 241 13.15 -20.02 -4.26
N ASN A 242 12.04 -20.45 -4.87
CA ASN A 242 12.04 -21.09 -6.18
C ASN A 242 11.64 -20.17 -7.34
N ALA A 243 11.48 -18.87 -7.08
CA ALA A 243 11.26 -17.87 -8.13
C ALA A 243 12.50 -17.68 -9.02
N VAL A 244 13.68 -18.01 -8.54
CA VAL A 244 14.97 -17.84 -9.21
C VAL A 244 15.49 -19.16 -9.80
N PRO A 245 16.47 -19.11 -10.72
CA PRO A 245 17.14 -20.31 -11.22
C PRO A 245 17.75 -21.17 -10.08
N ILE A 246 17.87 -22.46 -10.30
CA ILE A 246 18.24 -23.45 -9.26
C ILE A 246 19.59 -23.14 -8.61
N GLU A 247 20.50 -22.55 -9.37
CA GLU A 247 21.85 -22.18 -8.92
C GLU A 247 21.81 -21.08 -7.85
N ALA A 248 20.82 -20.16 -7.92
CA ALA A 248 20.65 -19.05 -6.99
C ALA A 248 19.73 -19.37 -5.80
N GLN A 249 19.00 -20.49 -5.82
CA GLN A 249 18.00 -20.80 -4.79
C GLN A 249 18.58 -20.94 -3.38
N ASN A 250 19.80 -21.45 -3.25
CA ASN A 250 20.44 -21.59 -1.95
C ASN A 250 20.76 -20.21 -1.34
N GLU A 251 21.26 -19.27 -2.14
CA GLU A 251 21.52 -17.89 -1.73
C GLU A 251 20.24 -17.23 -1.24
N ILE A 252 19.17 -17.33 -2.03
CA ILE A 252 17.85 -16.77 -1.67
C ILE A 252 17.31 -17.39 -0.36
N ARG A 253 17.53 -18.71 -0.11
CA ARG A 253 17.14 -19.33 1.17
C ARG A 253 17.90 -18.73 2.34
N TYR A 254 19.21 -18.50 2.19
CA TYR A 254 20.02 -17.87 3.23
C TYR A 254 19.58 -16.44 3.50
N GLN A 255 19.35 -15.65 2.46
CA GLN A 255 18.86 -14.26 2.56
C GLN A 255 17.46 -14.22 3.20
N LEU A 256 16.52 -15.06 2.75
CA LEU A 256 15.19 -15.15 3.35
C LEU A 256 15.26 -15.56 4.82
N ALA A 257 16.07 -16.58 5.15
CA ALA A 257 16.23 -17.03 6.53
C ALA A 257 16.84 -15.96 7.43
N SER A 258 17.77 -15.13 6.93
CA SER A 258 18.40 -14.06 7.72
C SER A 258 17.47 -12.87 7.93
N THR A 259 16.68 -12.53 6.94
CA THR A 259 15.85 -11.31 6.93
C THR A 259 14.44 -11.51 7.44
N LEU A 260 13.86 -12.70 7.31
CA LEU A 260 12.47 -12.97 7.69
C LEU A 260 12.25 -12.67 9.17
N SER A 261 11.36 -11.70 9.45
CA SER A 261 10.90 -11.34 10.78
C SER A 261 9.50 -11.86 11.06
N TRP A 262 8.58 -11.66 10.11
CA TRP A 262 7.20 -12.13 10.19
C TRP A 262 6.73 -12.69 8.86
N LEU A 263 5.99 -13.78 8.91
CA LEU A 263 5.24 -14.32 7.80
C LEU A 263 3.82 -14.59 8.28
N MET A 264 2.85 -13.94 7.67
CA MET A 264 1.44 -14.08 7.98
C MET A 264 0.71 -14.62 6.77
N THR A 265 -0.09 -15.66 6.93
CA THR A 265 -1.06 -16.06 5.91
C THR A 265 -2.45 -15.74 6.40
N GLN A 266 -3.26 -15.10 5.55
CA GLN A 266 -4.56 -14.56 5.89
C GLN A 266 -5.67 -15.16 5.05
N GLN A 267 -6.77 -15.47 5.73
CA GLN A 267 -8.04 -15.86 5.15
C GLN A 267 -9.16 -15.02 5.79
N LEU A 268 -10.33 -14.95 5.17
CA LEU A 268 -11.52 -14.38 5.78
C LEU A 268 -12.46 -15.52 6.25
N TYR A 269 -12.62 -15.63 7.55
CA TYR A 269 -13.46 -16.63 8.19
C TYR A 269 -14.81 -16.03 8.58
N TYR A 270 -15.92 -16.69 8.18
CA TYR A 270 -17.26 -16.28 8.59
C TYR A 270 -17.51 -16.76 10.03
N MET A 271 -17.71 -15.80 10.93
CA MET A 271 -17.91 -16.10 12.34
C MET A 271 -19.41 -16.04 12.70
N GLU A 272 -19.99 -17.17 13.03
CA GLU A 272 -21.43 -17.30 13.29
C GLU A 272 -21.92 -16.44 14.47
N LYS A 273 -21.10 -16.25 15.50
CA LYS A 273 -21.48 -15.45 16.69
C LYS A 273 -21.65 -13.95 16.39
N VAL A 274 -20.97 -13.42 15.36
CA VAL A 274 -21.02 -11.99 15.00
C VAL A 274 -21.66 -11.75 13.63
N LYS A 275 -21.92 -12.81 12.84
CA LYS A 275 -22.59 -12.77 11.53
C LYS A 275 -21.85 -11.98 10.45
N TYR A 276 -20.52 -11.90 10.51
CA TYR A 276 -19.67 -11.33 9.47
C TYR A 276 -18.31 -12.03 9.40
N ARG A 277 -17.51 -11.68 8.38
CA ARG A 277 -16.18 -12.26 8.17
C ARG A 277 -15.14 -11.49 8.97
N VAL A 278 -14.27 -12.22 9.65
CA VAL A 278 -13.10 -11.69 10.36
C VAL A 278 -11.80 -12.27 9.78
N PRO A 279 -10.66 -11.56 9.87
CA PRO A 279 -9.38 -12.12 9.47
C PRO A 279 -9.00 -13.33 10.33
N LEU A 280 -8.63 -14.41 9.66
CA LEU A 280 -8.08 -15.63 10.28
C LEU A 280 -6.65 -15.77 9.81
N LEU A 281 -5.69 -15.76 10.74
CA LEU A 281 -4.28 -15.74 10.42
C LEU A 281 -3.58 -17.04 10.82
N SER A 282 -2.53 -17.40 10.06
CA SER A 282 -1.40 -18.15 10.59
C SER A 282 -0.24 -17.17 10.72
N ILE A 283 0.48 -17.21 11.85
CA ILE A 283 1.57 -16.27 12.16
C ILE A 283 2.84 -17.06 12.43
N VAL A 284 3.88 -16.78 11.66
CA VAL A 284 5.23 -17.34 11.78
C VAL A 284 6.19 -16.21 12.13
N ARG A 285 7.03 -16.42 13.14
CA ARG A 285 8.11 -15.52 13.55
C ARG A 285 9.44 -16.02 13.02
N GLY A 286 10.34 -15.12 12.66
CA GLY A 286 11.69 -15.45 12.21
C GLY A 286 12.60 -15.93 13.37
N THR A 287 12.17 -16.97 14.11
CA THR A 287 12.94 -17.57 15.18
C THR A 287 14.12 -18.39 14.63
N GLN A 288 15.09 -18.70 15.48
CA GLN A 288 16.25 -19.51 15.05
C GLN A 288 15.83 -20.86 14.47
N SER A 289 14.78 -21.49 15.03
CA SER A 289 14.22 -22.75 14.52
C SER A 289 13.66 -22.59 13.10
N VAL A 290 12.82 -21.55 12.87
CA VAL A 290 12.25 -21.27 11.55
C VAL A 290 13.35 -20.93 10.54
N ARG A 291 14.33 -20.11 10.92
CA ARG A 291 15.49 -19.78 10.07
C ARG A 291 16.29 -21.01 9.64
N ASN A 292 16.51 -21.95 10.55
CA ASN A 292 17.21 -23.20 10.22
C ASN A 292 16.39 -24.09 9.28
N ILE A 293 15.07 -24.20 9.50
CA ILE A 293 14.16 -24.93 8.61
C ILE A 293 14.21 -24.37 7.19
N ILE A 294 14.23 -23.04 7.03
CA ILE A 294 14.32 -22.39 5.71
C ILE A 294 15.67 -22.68 5.06
N ARG A 295 16.79 -22.50 5.79
CA ARG A 295 18.15 -22.74 5.28
C ARG A 295 18.34 -24.18 4.79
N GLU A 296 17.86 -25.13 5.58
CA GLU A 296 18.02 -26.55 5.30
C GLU A 296 16.94 -27.11 4.36
N ASN A 297 16.04 -26.25 3.87
CA ASN A 297 14.91 -26.63 3.02
C ASN A 297 14.02 -27.74 3.61
N LYS A 298 13.85 -27.75 4.94
CA LYS A 298 13.04 -28.72 5.68
C LYS A 298 11.61 -28.21 5.94
N LEU A 299 10.97 -27.62 4.92
CA LEU A 299 9.66 -26.96 5.03
C LEU A 299 8.56 -27.82 5.68
N PRO A 300 8.51 -29.17 5.50
CA PRO A 300 7.52 -29.98 6.21
C PRO A 300 7.59 -29.92 7.74
N GLN A 301 8.72 -29.47 8.31
CA GLN A 301 8.87 -29.29 9.77
C GLN A 301 8.33 -27.93 10.26
N LEU A 302 7.94 -27.01 9.34
CA LEU A 302 7.55 -25.66 9.69
C LEU A 302 6.30 -25.64 10.59
N ASN A 303 5.30 -26.46 10.27
CA ASN A 303 4.06 -26.53 11.07
C ASN A 303 4.34 -26.95 12.53
N SER A 304 5.23 -27.92 12.73
CA SER A 304 5.67 -28.34 14.08
C SER A 304 6.40 -27.20 14.82
N ALA A 305 7.24 -26.45 14.11
CA ALA A 305 7.91 -25.27 14.68
C ALA A 305 6.93 -24.18 15.08
N ILE A 306 5.89 -23.93 14.26
CA ILE A 306 4.81 -22.96 14.58
C ILE A 306 4.05 -23.40 15.84
N GLN A 307 3.75 -24.70 15.96
CA GLN A 307 3.06 -25.23 17.14
C GLN A 307 3.89 -25.10 18.42
N MET A 308 5.20 -25.36 18.34
CA MET A 308 6.12 -25.21 19.48
C MET A 308 6.35 -23.73 19.84
N GLY A 309 6.30 -22.83 18.86
CA GLY A 309 6.54 -21.40 19.03
C GLY A 309 5.38 -20.59 19.62
N LYS A 310 4.50 -21.23 20.40
CA LYS A 310 3.37 -20.55 21.06
C LYS A 310 3.80 -19.36 21.92
N ASN A 311 4.82 -19.55 22.72
CA ASN A 311 5.33 -18.50 23.64
C ASN A 311 6.03 -17.36 22.88
N GLU A 312 6.35 -17.56 21.61
CA GLU A 312 6.95 -16.59 20.70
C GLU A 312 5.89 -15.87 19.85
N GLY A 313 4.60 -16.10 20.12
CA GLY A 313 3.48 -15.49 19.42
C GLY A 313 3.24 -16.06 18.02
N MET A 314 3.67 -17.30 17.75
CA MET A 314 3.34 -17.99 16.52
C MET A 314 1.98 -18.70 16.63
N PHE A 315 1.23 -18.73 15.53
CA PHE A 315 -0.09 -19.35 15.46
C PHE A 315 -0.25 -20.17 14.18
N THR A 316 -0.71 -21.42 14.30
CA THR A 316 -1.37 -22.09 13.16
C THR A 316 -2.77 -21.51 13.00
N THR A 317 -3.39 -21.71 11.84
CA THR A 317 -4.76 -21.25 11.56
C THR A 317 -5.76 -21.77 12.59
N GLU A 318 -5.67 -23.05 12.96
CA GLU A 318 -6.54 -23.71 13.92
C GLU A 318 -6.39 -23.11 15.33
N ARG A 319 -5.15 -22.84 15.73
CA ARG A 319 -4.87 -22.24 17.04
C ARG A 319 -5.30 -20.78 17.09
N TYR A 320 -5.13 -20.02 16.01
CA TYR A 320 -5.60 -18.65 15.92
C TYR A 320 -7.13 -18.59 16.10
N LEU A 321 -7.85 -19.53 15.47
CA LEU A 321 -9.30 -19.66 15.65
C LEU A 321 -9.65 -19.99 17.09
N SER A 322 -9.14 -21.08 17.64
CA SER A 322 -9.54 -21.62 18.94
C SER A 322 -9.02 -20.84 20.14
N GLU A 323 -7.81 -20.27 20.07
CA GLU A 323 -7.17 -19.59 21.21
C GLU A 323 -7.38 -18.08 21.19
N PHE A 324 -7.58 -17.46 20.01
CA PHE A 324 -7.79 -16.02 19.87
C PHE A 324 -9.23 -15.68 19.47
N LEU A 325 -9.69 -16.07 18.27
CA LEU A 325 -11.00 -15.64 17.77
C LEU A 325 -12.18 -16.18 18.60
N ASP A 326 -12.17 -17.45 19.00
CA ASP A 326 -13.25 -18.03 19.79
C ASP A 326 -13.34 -17.43 21.20
N LYS A 327 -12.18 -17.07 21.78
CA LYS A 327 -12.08 -16.45 23.10
C LYS A 327 -12.29 -14.94 23.09
N HIS A 328 -12.27 -14.32 21.91
CA HIS A 328 -12.45 -12.88 21.78
C HIS A 328 -13.93 -12.52 22.00
N HIS A 329 -14.20 -11.61 22.93
CA HIS A 329 -15.57 -11.25 23.35
C HIS A 329 -16.09 -9.99 22.67
N SER A 330 -15.20 -9.10 22.23
CA SER A 330 -15.56 -7.80 21.69
C SER A 330 -15.03 -7.64 20.26
N PHE A 331 -15.89 -7.84 19.28
CA PHE A 331 -15.53 -7.66 17.86
C PHE A 331 -16.03 -6.32 17.34
N THR A 332 -15.17 -5.59 16.63
CA THR A 332 -15.57 -4.40 15.90
C THR A 332 -16.28 -4.80 14.62
N PRO A 333 -17.54 -4.38 14.42
CA PRO A 333 -18.27 -4.67 13.19
C PRO A 333 -17.59 -4.04 11.96
N TYR A 334 -17.60 -4.75 10.82
CA TYR A 334 -17.01 -4.28 9.55
C TYR A 334 -17.46 -2.86 9.18
N ALA A 335 -18.77 -2.56 9.32
CA ALA A 335 -19.30 -1.22 9.02
C ALA A 335 -18.75 -0.11 9.92
N GLN A 336 -18.29 -0.44 11.13
CA GLN A 336 -17.66 0.51 12.05
C GLN A 336 -16.18 0.72 11.74
N ALA A 337 -15.47 -0.37 11.43
CA ALA A 337 -14.03 -0.32 11.10
C ALA A 337 -13.71 0.56 9.87
N PHE A 338 -14.68 0.75 8.96
CA PHE A 338 -14.50 1.54 7.74
C PHE A 338 -15.30 2.85 7.72
N ARG A 339 -15.83 3.30 8.85
CA ARG A 339 -16.46 4.62 8.96
C ARG A 339 -15.38 5.71 8.99
N PRO A 340 -15.52 6.79 8.20
CA PRO A 340 -14.64 7.94 8.34
C PRO A 340 -14.75 8.51 9.77
N SER A 341 -13.61 8.74 10.43
CA SER A 341 -13.61 9.52 11.67
C SER A 341 -13.96 10.98 11.33
N ALA A 342 -14.59 11.69 12.27
CA ALA A 342 -14.95 13.11 12.08
C ALA A 342 -13.72 14.00 11.77
N GLU A 343 -12.53 13.58 12.17
CA GLU A 343 -11.25 14.27 11.91
C GLU A 343 -10.75 14.09 10.48
N THR A 344 -11.08 12.98 9.80
CA THR A 344 -10.62 12.68 8.43
C THR A 344 -11.35 13.52 7.38
N THR A 345 -12.42 14.24 7.75
CA THR A 345 -13.24 15.02 6.81
C THR A 345 -12.58 16.33 6.37
N GLN A 346 -11.56 16.83 7.07
CA GLN A 346 -10.91 18.09 6.75
C GLN A 346 -9.83 18.00 5.67
N ASP A 347 -9.17 16.83 5.50
CA ASP A 347 -8.10 16.61 4.50
C ASP A 347 -8.59 16.02 3.17
N ALA A 348 -9.90 15.77 3.04
CA ALA A 348 -10.46 14.98 1.94
C ALA A 348 -10.76 15.79 0.64
N ILE A 349 -10.40 17.06 0.56
CA ILE A 349 -10.64 17.86 -0.64
C ILE A 349 -9.32 18.09 -1.39
N TYR A 350 -8.72 17.06 -1.93
CA TYR A 350 -7.84 17.21 -3.06
C TYR A 350 -8.51 16.59 -4.29
N ILE A 351 -9.42 17.34 -4.89
CA ILE A 351 -9.72 17.17 -6.31
C ILE A 351 -8.44 17.63 -6.99
N SER A 352 -7.65 16.68 -7.53
CA SER A 352 -6.63 17.06 -8.49
C SER A 352 -7.34 17.89 -9.55
N PRO A 353 -7.06 19.19 -9.71
CA PRO A 353 -7.68 19.94 -10.77
C PRO A 353 -7.25 19.24 -12.05
N LEU A 354 -8.22 18.81 -12.83
CA LEU A 354 -8.03 18.57 -14.26
C LEU A 354 -7.75 19.96 -14.83
N THR A 355 -6.51 20.41 -14.71
CA THR A 355 -6.07 21.67 -15.30
C THR A 355 -6.11 21.51 -16.80
N GLU A 356 -6.98 22.27 -17.41
CA GLU A 356 -6.74 22.81 -18.75
C GLU A 356 -5.30 23.34 -18.77
N ASP A 357 -4.55 22.94 -19.80
CA ASP A 357 -3.25 23.49 -20.13
C ASP A 357 -3.34 25.05 -20.22
N LYS A 358 -3.14 25.73 -19.12
CA LYS A 358 -2.57 27.04 -19.08
C LYS A 358 -1.15 26.84 -18.57
N GLN A 359 -0.20 26.97 -19.48
CA GLN A 359 1.19 27.21 -19.18
C GLN A 359 1.28 28.47 -18.30
N GLU A 360 1.21 28.29 -17.00
CA GLU A 360 1.77 29.28 -16.08
C GLU A 360 3.17 28.81 -15.74
N PRO A 361 4.17 29.72 -15.80
CA PRO A 361 5.53 29.35 -15.45
C PRO A 361 5.55 28.88 -14.00
N MET A 362 6.18 27.73 -13.76
CA MET A 362 6.47 27.23 -12.42
C MET A 362 7.24 28.33 -11.66
N SER A 363 6.52 29.02 -10.77
CA SER A 363 7.19 29.77 -9.71
C SER A 363 7.63 28.74 -8.65
N PRO A 364 8.91 28.69 -8.30
CA PRO A 364 9.37 27.87 -7.19
C PRO A 364 8.84 28.51 -5.91
N GLY A 365 7.76 27.96 -5.38
CA GLY A 365 7.16 28.41 -4.10
C GLY A 365 7.94 27.89 -2.90
N TRP A 366 9.18 28.29 -2.76
CA TRP A 366 9.81 28.43 -1.46
C TRP A 366 9.43 29.79 -0.90
N PRO A 367 9.10 29.92 0.39
CA PRO A 367 8.82 31.23 0.96
C PRO A 367 10.09 32.08 0.88
N THR A 368 10.16 32.95 -0.13
CA THR A 368 11.13 34.03 -0.18
C THR A 368 10.62 35.17 0.67
N THR A 369 10.88 35.14 1.97
CA THR A 369 10.96 36.35 2.77
C THR A 369 12.44 36.66 2.95
N ALA A 370 13.04 37.23 1.96
CA ALA A 370 14.29 37.97 2.11
C ALA A 370 14.28 39.12 1.10
N THR A 371 13.80 40.26 1.54
CA THR A 371 14.19 41.55 1.00
C THR A 371 15.55 41.88 1.62
N GLY A 372 16.62 41.88 0.82
CA GLY A 372 17.94 42.31 1.24
C GLY A 372 18.99 41.20 1.21
N ASN A 373 20.17 41.55 0.78
CA ASN A 373 21.40 40.72 0.69
C ASN A 373 21.77 40.07 2.04
N GLU A 374 21.09 38.96 2.40
CA GLU A 374 21.54 38.12 3.52
C GLU A 374 22.01 36.76 2.98
N PRO A 375 23.16 36.26 3.45
CA PRO A 375 23.75 35.00 2.97
C PRO A 375 22.87 33.80 3.41
N ILE A 376 22.73 32.80 2.50
CA ILE A 376 22.02 31.55 2.80
C ILE A 376 22.86 30.72 3.76
N ILE A 377 22.35 30.47 4.96
CA ILE A 377 22.99 29.65 5.97
C ILE A 377 22.46 28.21 5.87
N ILE A 378 23.30 27.28 5.42
CA ILE A 378 22.99 25.84 5.44
C ILE A 378 23.40 25.28 6.80
N ARG A 379 22.44 24.86 7.61
CA ARG A 379 22.71 24.16 8.89
C ARG A 379 22.75 22.66 8.64
N THR A 380 23.89 22.01 8.93
CA THR A 380 24.00 20.56 9.02
C THR A 380 23.54 20.07 10.39
N PRO A 381 22.84 18.92 10.50
CA PRO A 381 22.27 18.43 11.76
C PRO A 381 23.28 17.60 12.56
N TYR A 382 24.45 18.14 12.95
CA TYR A 382 25.34 17.43 13.86
C TYR A 382 25.97 18.35 14.92
N SER A 383 25.71 17.97 16.18
CA SER A 383 26.37 18.28 17.45
C SER A 383 26.55 19.74 17.88
N HIS A 384 26.14 20.00 19.10
CA HIS A 384 26.14 21.28 19.83
C HIS A 384 27.52 21.87 20.18
N ASN A 385 28.63 21.41 19.58
CA ASN A 385 29.95 21.84 20.04
C ASN A 385 30.97 22.25 18.95
N GLU A 386 30.55 22.50 17.71
CA GLU A 386 31.49 23.05 16.70
C GLU A 386 30.86 24.22 15.94
N MET A 387 31.02 25.42 16.49
CA MET A 387 30.58 26.69 15.90
C MET A 387 31.61 27.31 14.98
N GLU A 388 32.57 26.57 14.40
CA GLU A 388 33.67 27.17 13.63
C GLU A 388 33.77 26.78 12.16
N ASN A 389 32.82 26.04 11.58
CA ASN A 389 32.86 25.76 10.14
C ASN A 389 31.53 26.13 9.46
N MET A 390 31.29 27.42 9.27
CA MET A 390 30.26 27.95 8.41
C MET A 390 30.81 28.21 7.01
N LEU A 391 30.32 27.47 6.01
CA LEU A 391 30.52 27.80 4.60
C LEU A 391 29.42 28.76 4.16
N THR A 392 29.81 30.01 3.86
CA THR A 392 28.96 31.01 3.21
C THR A 392 29.13 30.90 1.70
N ILE A 393 28.04 30.76 0.95
CA ILE A 393 28.04 30.73 -0.51
C ILE A 393 27.43 32.04 -1.01
N ASP A 394 28.21 32.84 -1.72
CA ASP A 394 27.72 34.02 -2.44
C ASP A 394 27.15 33.61 -3.80
N GLU A 395 26.06 34.26 -4.21
CA GLU A 395 25.25 33.92 -5.40
C GLU A 395 26.00 33.98 -6.76
N ASP A 396 27.22 34.56 -6.82
CA ASP A 396 27.97 34.77 -8.04
C ASP A 396 29.16 33.80 -8.27
N VAL A 397 29.27 32.74 -7.47
CA VAL A 397 30.40 31.79 -7.59
C VAL A 397 30.00 30.55 -8.39
N SER A 398 30.69 30.32 -9.51
CA SER A 398 30.40 29.12 -10.34
C SER A 398 30.74 27.82 -9.64
N LEU A 399 30.01 26.75 -9.96
CA LEU A 399 30.20 25.41 -9.39
C LEU A 399 31.65 24.89 -9.55
N GLN A 400 32.36 25.33 -10.60
CA GLN A 400 33.76 24.97 -10.86
C GLN A 400 34.74 25.63 -9.89
N GLU A 401 34.45 26.85 -9.45
CA GLU A 401 35.26 27.57 -8.45
C GLU A 401 35.07 26.97 -7.04
N LEU A 402 33.87 26.53 -6.70
CA LEU A 402 33.60 25.82 -5.44
C LEU A 402 34.35 24.48 -5.36
N ILE A 403 34.35 23.71 -6.44
CA ILE A 403 35.09 22.43 -6.50
C ILE A 403 36.62 22.63 -6.40
N SER A 404 37.13 23.73 -6.93
CA SER A 404 38.59 24.03 -6.84
C SER A 404 39.05 24.37 -5.43
N LYS A 405 38.16 24.93 -4.58
CA LYS A 405 38.43 25.27 -3.17
C LYS A 405 38.24 24.10 -2.20
N MET A 406 37.65 22.96 -2.65
CA MET A 406 37.44 21.76 -1.85
C MET A 406 38.52 20.67 -2.03
N LYS A 407 39.59 20.92 -2.76
CA LYS A 407 40.75 20.00 -2.81
C LYS A 407 41.72 20.31 -1.66
N PRO A 408 42.16 19.24 -0.94
CA PRO A 408 43.03 19.37 0.24
C PRO A 408 44.40 19.98 -0.07
#